data_84278e0399a5c34c4fc20bed1e2b9e11
#
_entry.id   84278e0399a5c34c4fc20bed1e2b9e11
#
_cell.length_a   1.000
_cell.length_b   1.000
_cell.length_c   1.000
_cell.angle_alpha   90.00
_cell.angle_beta   90.00
_cell.angle_gamma   90.00
#
_symmetry.space_group_name_H-M   'P 1'
#
loop_
_entity.id
_entity.type
_entity.pdbx_description
1 polymer ?
#
loop_
_entity_poly.entity_id
_entity_poly.type
_entity_poly.pdbx_seq_one_letter_code
_entity_poly.pdbx_strand_id
1 'polypeptide(L)'
;RIKRLIVLIILILAAVGAKYGYVYLSEANTLYNKGMNLYNSGKFGDAATTLEQAAQYRFFGEKDKNLKWSLAMSYARERNFNRAEVYFKQLGDYKESRENYRSISDAISKIAAAGRYHTIALKKDGTVVAAGANNKGQCDVSKWNNITKVAAGGEHSVALCADKTVVAAGDKSYGQDKVSAWKNIVDIAAGYGHTVAVENTGRAYAAGDNSYGQCDIDGWSGIVSAAAGSAHTVGLKIDGTVVAAGNNTHGECSVENWSDVVQVCAGNGFTAGLTYDGKILIAGDTSRGINDAAKSDNVLFISSGAYNVLVTDINGHTKAYGGNDSNQCMTDLWKNIVAANGGETHSIGVSSDGTVFGSGGNESGQISLSDWNNIGLPSGTVTIRKGE
;
A
#
# COMPACT_ATOMS: atom_id res chain seq x y z
N ARG A 1 -61.74 4.18 26.13
CA ARG A 1 -61.71 3.91 24.68
C ARG A 1 -60.32 4.31 24.10
N ILE A 2 -59.78 5.51 24.38
CA ILE A 2 -58.51 6.01 23.84
C ILE A 2 -57.35 5.10 24.22
N LYS A 3 -57.22 4.63 25.49
CA LYS A 3 -56.14 3.72 25.91
C LYS A 3 -56.14 2.39 25.12
N ARG A 4 -57.31 1.84 24.80
CA ARG A 4 -57.44 0.61 24.00
C ARG A 4 -57.03 0.85 22.55
N LEU A 5 -57.29 2.03 21.99
CA LEU A 5 -56.88 2.39 20.63
C LEU A 5 -55.35 2.55 20.53
N ILE A 6 -54.73 3.19 21.52
CA ILE A 6 -53.25 3.34 21.59
C ILE A 6 -52.57 1.98 21.67
N VAL A 7 -53.03 1.06 22.52
CA VAL A 7 -52.51 -0.29 22.63
C VAL A 7 -52.64 -1.06 21.30
N LEU A 8 -53.78 -0.91 20.62
CA LEU A 8 -53.99 -1.57 19.33
C LEU A 8 -53.06 -1.02 18.26
N ILE A 9 -52.80 0.29 18.20
CA ILE A 9 -51.87 0.91 17.29
C ILE A 9 -50.44 0.42 17.55
N ILE A 10 -50.00 0.33 18.81
CA ILE A 10 -48.68 -0.18 19.17
C ILE A 10 -48.54 -1.65 18.75
N LEU A 11 -49.56 -2.49 18.95
CA LEU A 11 -49.54 -3.89 18.53
C LEU A 11 -49.47 -4.03 17.00
N ILE A 12 -50.22 -3.20 16.26
CA ILE A 12 -50.15 -3.18 14.78
C ILE A 12 -48.78 -2.74 14.30
N LEU A 13 -48.19 -1.70 14.87
CA LEU A 13 -46.85 -1.23 14.53
C LEU A 13 -45.79 -2.29 14.85
N ALA A 14 -45.92 -2.98 15.99
CA ALA A 14 -45.03 -4.09 16.35
C ALA A 14 -45.17 -5.29 15.38
N ALA A 15 -46.39 -5.65 15.00
CA ALA A 15 -46.66 -6.74 14.04
C ALA A 15 -46.15 -6.40 12.62
N VAL A 16 -46.33 -5.15 12.18
CA VAL A 16 -45.80 -4.64 10.92
C VAL A 16 -44.28 -4.62 10.96
N GLY A 17 -43.68 -4.11 12.02
CA GLY A 17 -42.23 -4.11 12.21
C GLY A 17 -41.63 -5.52 12.24
N ALA A 18 -42.29 -6.47 12.92
CA ALA A 18 -41.89 -7.87 12.94
C ALA A 18 -41.96 -8.52 11.54
N LYS A 19 -43.04 -8.23 10.77
CA LYS A 19 -43.19 -8.74 9.40
C LYS A 19 -42.11 -8.18 8.46
N TYR A 20 -41.83 -6.89 8.50
CA TYR A 20 -40.77 -6.27 7.71
C TYR A 20 -39.39 -6.77 8.15
N GLY A 21 -39.19 -6.91 9.45
CA GLY A 21 -37.92 -7.50 9.99
C GLY A 21 -37.72 -8.93 9.52
N TYR A 22 -38.79 -9.76 9.49
CA TYR A 22 -38.69 -11.13 8.99
C TYR A 22 -38.35 -11.20 7.49
N VAL A 23 -39.02 -10.39 6.65
CA VAL A 23 -38.73 -10.33 5.22
C VAL A 23 -37.27 -9.87 4.98
N TYR A 24 -36.83 -8.82 5.68
CA TYR A 24 -35.48 -8.30 5.63
C TYR A 24 -34.43 -9.37 5.97
N LEU A 25 -34.60 -10.10 7.08
CA LEU A 25 -33.71 -11.17 7.51
C LEU A 25 -33.73 -12.39 6.57
N SER A 26 -34.89 -12.71 5.99
CA SER A 26 -35.03 -13.81 5.02
C SER A 26 -34.27 -13.51 3.74
N GLU A 27 -34.40 -12.29 3.20
CA GLU A 27 -33.69 -11.85 2.00
C GLU A 27 -32.18 -11.81 2.23
N ALA A 28 -31.74 -11.21 3.34
CA ALA A 28 -30.34 -11.17 3.75
C ALA A 28 -29.71 -12.58 3.81
N ASN A 29 -30.42 -13.53 4.45
CA ASN A 29 -29.94 -14.91 4.56
C ASN A 29 -29.92 -15.62 3.21
N THR A 30 -30.87 -15.36 2.34
CA THR A 30 -30.93 -15.94 0.99
C THR A 30 -29.74 -15.48 0.15
N LEU A 31 -29.44 -14.19 0.14
CA LEU A 31 -28.30 -13.62 -0.56
C LEU A 31 -26.97 -14.14 0.02
N TYR A 32 -26.85 -14.16 1.34
CA TYR A 32 -25.68 -14.69 2.02
C TYR A 32 -25.41 -16.15 1.63
N ASN A 33 -26.40 -17.03 1.75
CA ASN A 33 -26.25 -18.45 1.45
C ASN A 33 -25.95 -18.69 -0.04
N LYS A 34 -26.60 -17.93 -0.94
CA LYS A 34 -26.33 -17.98 -2.38
C LYS A 34 -24.86 -17.56 -2.66
N GLY A 35 -24.43 -16.46 -2.09
CA GLY A 35 -23.06 -15.97 -2.26
C GLY A 35 -22.00 -16.95 -1.72
N MET A 36 -22.25 -17.53 -0.54
CA MET A 36 -21.36 -18.55 0.04
C MET A 36 -21.31 -19.82 -0.82
N ASN A 37 -22.41 -20.26 -1.40
CA ASN A 37 -22.42 -21.40 -2.33
C ASN A 37 -21.60 -21.11 -3.59
N LEU A 38 -21.69 -19.89 -4.15
CA LEU A 38 -20.88 -19.44 -5.27
C LEU A 38 -19.38 -19.41 -4.92
N TYR A 39 -19.05 -18.87 -3.75
CA TYR A 39 -17.68 -18.84 -3.22
C TYR A 39 -17.11 -20.26 -3.09
N ASN A 40 -17.84 -21.17 -2.43
CA ASN A 40 -17.42 -22.56 -2.22
C ASN A 40 -17.27 -23.34 -3.53
N SER A 41 -18.01 -22.97 -4.57
CA SER A 41 -17.91 -23.56 -5.90
C SER A 41 -16.84 -22.90 -6.80
N GLY A 42 -16.08 -21.93 -6.29
CA GLY A 42 -15.00 -21.24 -7.00
C GLY A 42 -15.47 -20.19 -8.01
N LYS A 43 -16.74 -19.80 -7.99
CA LYS A 43 -17.31 -18.73 -8.86
C LYS A 43 -17.13 -17.36 -8.18
N PHE A 44 -15.88 -16.91 -8.07
CA PHE A 44 -15.52 -15.79 -7.20
C PHE A 44 -16.11 -14.44 -7.65
N GLY A 45 -16.20 -14.13 -8.94
CA GLY A 45 -16.82 -12.91 -9.45
C GLY A 45 -18.32 -12.82 -9.11
N ASP A 46 -19.07 -13.91 -9.35
CA ASP A 46 -20.49 -14.01 -8.99
C ASP A 46 -20.68 -14.00 -7.48
N ALA A 47 -19.77 -14.64 -6.73
CA ALA A 47 -19.78 -14.64 -5.26
C ALA A 47 -19.59 -13.21 -4.74
N ALA A 48 -18.60 -12.46 -5.21
CA ALA A 48 -18.35 -11.09 -4.81
C ALA A 48 -19.60 -10.22 -5.04
N THR A 49 -20.18 -10.28 -6.23
CA THR A 49 -21.40 -9.52 -6.59
C THR A 49 -22.57 -9.85 -5.67
N THR A 50 -22.81 -11.14 -5.40
CA THR A 50 -23.94 -11.59 -4.55
C THR A 50 -23.71 -11.26 -3.06
N LEU A 51 -22.47 -11.41 -2.57
CA LEU A 51 -22.10 -11.10 -1.19
C LEU A 51 -22.10 -9.60 -0.91
N GLU A 52 -21.75 -8.75 -1.90
CA GLU A 52 -21.92 -7.29 -1.81
C GLU A 52 -23.39 -6.89 -1.61
N GLN A 53 -24.31 -7.54 -2.32
CA GLN A 53 -25.73 -7.33 -2.08
C GLN A 53 -26.13 -7.77 -0.67
N ALA A 54 -25.61 -8.90 -0.19
CA ALA A 54 -25.82 -9.35 1.18
C ALA A 54 -25.22 -8.38 2.22
N ALA A 55 -24.08 -7.77 1.93
CA ALA A 55 -23.40 -6.82 2.83
C ALA A 55 -24.17 -5.52 3.09
N GLN A 56 -25.19 -5.20 2.29
CA GLN A 56 -26.12 -4.10 2.55
C GLN A 56 -27.01 -4.36 3.78
N TYR A 57 -27.11 -5.62 4.19
CA TYR A 57 -27.83 -6.03 5.40
C TYR A 57 -26.87 -6.14 6.58
N ARG A 58 -27.39 -5.95 7.79
CA ARG A 58 -26.58 -5.98 9.01
C ARG A 58 -26.44 -7.41 9.52
N PHE A 59 -25.25 -7.99 9.38
CA PHE A 59 -24.87 -9.24 10.02
C PHE A 59 -24.05 -8.97 11.29
N PHE A 60 -23.93 -9.99 12.17
CA PHE A 60 -23.22 -9.87 13.43
C PHE A 60 -22.35 -11.11 13.69
N GLY A 61 -21.34 -10.92 14.52
CA GLY A 61 -20.47 -12.02 15.00
C GLY A 61 -19.78 -12.74 13.87
N GLU A 62 -19.77 -14.06 13.97
CA GLU A 62 -19.05 -14.96 13.04
C GLU A 62 -19.60 -14.86 11.61
N LYS A 63 -20.90 -14.65 11.45
CA LYS A 63 -21.53 -14.52 10.12
C LYS A 63 -21.08 -13.27 9.39
N ASP A 64 -20.89 -12.14 10.08
CA ASP A 64 -20.35 -10.91 9.50
C ASP A 64 -18.88 -11.10 9.09
N LYS A 65 -18.09 -11.75 9.94
CA LYS A 65 -16.68 -12.07 9.63
C LYS A 65 -16.56 -13.00 8.43
N ASN A 66 -17.38 -14.06 8.35
CA ASN A 66 -17.37 -14.97 7.21
C ASN A 66 -17.80 -14.30 5.91
N LEU A 67 -18.79 -13.39 5.95
CA LEU A 67 -19.18 -12.57 4.81
C LEU A 67 -18.00 -11.74 4.29
N LYS A 68 -17.37 -10.96 5.18
CA LYS A 68 -16.24 -10.09 4.83
C LYS A 68 -15.02 -10.89 4.34
N TRP A 69 -14.73 -12.04 4.98
CA TRP A 69 -13.66 -12.93 4.54
C TRP A 69 -13.92 -13.47 3.13
N SER A 70 -15.14 -13.94 2.85
CA SER A 70 -15.48 -14.48 1.53
C SER A 70 -15.47 -13.39 0.45
N LEU A 71 -15.87 -12.15 0.80
CA LEU A 71 -15.72 -10.98 -0.07
C LEU A 71 -14.25 -10.67 -0.34
N ALA A 72 -13.42 -10.57 0.69
CA ALA A 72 -11.99 -10.32 0.55
C ALA A 72 -11.32 -11.35 -0.35
N MET A 73 -11.57 -12.63 -0.09
CA MET A 73 -11.02 -13.74 -0.87
C MET A 73 -11.53 -13.76 -2.32
N SER A 74 -12.82 -13.47 -2.55
CA SER A 74 -13.39 -13.39 -3.90
C SER A 74 -12.74 -12.27 -4.69
N TYR A 75 -12.63 -11.08 -4.13
CA TYR A 75 -11.95 -9.95 -4.79
C TYR A 75 -10.46 -10.23 -5.04
N ALA A 76 -9.77 -10.86 -4.11
CA ALA A 76 -8.37 -11.22 -4.29
C ALA A 76 -8.18 -12.23 -5.44
N ARG A 77 -9.09 -13.20 -5.58
CA ARG A 77 -9.07 -14.18 -6.68
C ARG A 77 -9.35 -13.52 -8.04
N GLU A 78 -10.24 -12.54 -8.08
CA GLU A 78 -10.53 -11.72 -9.28
C GLU A 78 -9.49 -10.60 -9.48
N ARG A 79 -8.42 -10.55 -8.67
CA ARG A 79 -7.36 -9.56 -8.71
C ARG A 79 -7.84 -8.10 -8.48
N ASN A 80 -8.98 -7.93 -7.86
CA ASN A 80 -9.45 -6.64 -7.39
C ASN A 80 -8.86 -6.39 -5.99
N PHE A 81 -7.55 -6.15 -5.96
CA PHE A 81 -6.78 -6.12 -4.71
C PHE A 81 -7.20 -4.98 -3.79
N ASN A 82 -7.61 -3.82 -4.31
CA ASN A 82 -8.09 -2.70 -3.48
C ASN A 82 -9.30 -3.09 -2.63
N ARG A 83 -10.30 -3.74 -3.25
CA ARG A 83 -11.47 -4.18 -2.50
C ARG A 83 -11.13 -5.31 -1.54
N ALA A 84 -10.27 -6.22 -1.93
CA ALA A 84 -9.78 -7.28 -1.05
C ALA A 84 -9.09 -6.70 0.19
N GLU A 85 -8.21 -5.72 -0.01
CA GLU A 85 -7.46 -5.04 1.05
C GLU A 85 -8.38 -4.37 2.08
N VAL A 86 -9.41 -3.65 1.62
CA VAL A 86 -10.41 -3.01 2.49
C VAL A 86 -11.09 -4.03 3.40
N TYR A 87 -11.54 -5.18 2.85
CA TYR A 87 -12.20 -6.21 3.64
C TYR A 87 -11.24 -6.94 4.57
N PHE A 88 -10.02 -7.27 4.15
CA PHE A 88 -9.01 -7.86 5.03
C PHE A 88 -8.68 -6.92 6.20
N LYS A 89 -8.55 -5.62 5.94
CA LYS A 89 -8.31 -4.62 6.99
C LYS A 89 -9.46 -4.59 8.02
N GLN A 90 -10.72 -4.65 7.58
CA GLN A 90 -11.89 -4.66 8.47
C GLN A 90 -12.02 -5.92 9.32
N LEU A 91 -11.34 -7.00 8.95
CA LEU A 91 -11.42 -8.30 9.64
C LEU A 91 -10.49 -8.42 10.85
N GLY A 92 -9.51 -7.53 10.99
CA GLY A 92 -8.54 -7.60 12.08
C GLY A 92 -7.70 -8.88 12.00
N ASP A 93 -7.59 -9.55 13.13
CA ASP A 93 -6.85 -10.82 13.24
C ASP A 93 -7.68 -12.06 12.87
N TYR A 94 -8.82 -11.87 12.20
CA TYR A 94 -9.64 -12.98 11.76
C TYR A 94 -8.96 -13.75 10.64
N LYS A 95 -8.64 -15.02 10.89
CA LYS A 95 -7.84 -15.88 10.00
C LYS A 95 -6.53 -15.16 9.63
N GLU A 96 -6.05 -15.28 8.40
CA GLU A 96 -4.83 -14.61 7.95
C GLU A 96 -5.11 -13.23 7.30
N SER A 97 -6.11 -12.51 7.80
CA SER A 97 -6.50 -11.21 7.20
C SER A 97 -5.38 -10.19 7.27
N ARG A 98 -4.65 -10.11 8.38
CA ARG A 98 -3.54 -9.18 8.56
C ARG A 98 -2.39 -9.47 7.59
N GLU A 99 -2.04 -10.74 7.41
CA GLU A 99 -0.99 -11.17 6.48
C GLU A 99 -1.40 -10.93 5.01
N ASN A 100 -2.65 -11.23 4.68
CA ASN A 100 -3.19 -10.98 3.34
C ASN A 100 -3.25 -9.47 3.03
N TYR A 101 -3.69 -8.64 3.99
CA TYR A 101 -3.64 -7.20 3.88
C TYR A 101 -2.21 -6.71 3.60
N ARG A 102 -1.23 -7.12 4.42
CA ARG A 102 0.18 -6.74 4.24
C ARG A 102 0.72 -7.18 2.88
N SER A 103 0.44 -8.41 2.46
CA SER A 103 0.92 -8.97 1.18
C SER A 103 0.40 -8.18 -0.02
N ILE A 104 -0.87 -7.75 0.02
CA ILE A 104 -1.48 -6.94 -1.03
C ILE A 104 -0.89 -5.52 -0.99
N SER A 105 -0.91 -4.87 0.17
CA SER A 105 -0.46 -3.49 0.36
C SER A 105 1.01 -3.31 -0.05
N ASP A 106 1.87 -4.23 0.36
CA ASP A 106 3.29 -4.23 -0.03
C ASP A 106 3.49 -4.40 -1.54
N ALA A 107 2.76 -5.32 -2.18
CA ALA A 107 2.87 -5.52 -3.62
C ALA A 107 2.36 -4.28 -4.41
N ILE A 108 1.22 -3.71 -4.00
CA ILE A 108 0.61 -2.56 -4.68
C ILE A 108 1.46 -1.31 -4.52
N SER A 109 2.03 -1.06 -3.35
CA SER A 109 2.85 0.13 -3.08
C SER A 109 4.11 0.20 -3.95
N LYS A 110 4.53 -0.91 -4.55
CA LYS A 110 5.73 -1.04 -5.39
C LYS A 110 5.41 -1.16 -6.90
N ILE A 111 4.19 -0.81 -7.34
CA ILE A 111 3.81 -0.78 -8.77
C ILE A 111 4.49 0.39 -9.49
N ALA A 112 4.64 1.52 -8.82
CA ALA A 112 5.29 2.69 -9.37
C ALA A 112 6.14 3.36 -8.29
N ALA A 113 7.17 4.07 -8.70
CA ALA A 113 8.05 4.78 -7.78
C ALA A 113 8.53 6.09 -8.39
N ALA A 114 8.62 7.11 -7.56
CA ALA A 114 9.09 8.45 -7.91
C ALA A 114 10.43 8.71 -7.22
N GLY A 115 11.46 8.98 -8.03
CA GLY A 115 12.79 9.37 -7.56
C GLY A 115 12.94 10.88 -7.44
N ARG A 116 14.17 11.38 -7.50
CA ARG A 116 14.40 12.83 -7.43
C ARG A 116 13.74 13.57 -8.59
N TYR A 117 14.07 13.18 -9.82
CA TYR A 117 13.60 13.80 -11.06
C TYR A 117 13.22 12.78 -12.13
N HIS A 118 12.88 11.55 -11.72
CA HIS A 118 12.42 10.49 -12.61
C HIS A 118 11.31 9.68 -11.97
N THR A 119 10.54 9.01 -12.79
CA THR A 119 9.45 8.12 -12.41
C THR A 119 9.61 6.80 -13.13
N ILE A 120 9.38 5.69 -12.45
CA ILE A 120 9.31 4.36 -13.05
C ILE A 120 8.01 3.66 -12.66
N ALA A 121 7.48 2.83 -13.55
CA ALA A 121 6.29 2.04 -13.24
C ALA A 121 6.34 0.65 -13.88
N LEU A 122 5.76 -0.31 -13.16
CA LEU A 122 5.62 -1.70 -13.53
C LEU A 122 4.37 -1.90 -14.40
N LYS A 123 4.52 -2.55 -15.53
CA LYS A 123 3.40 -2.98 -16.37
C LYS A 123 2.93 -4.38 -16.00
N LYS A 124 1.67 -4.68 -16.29
CA LYS A 124 1.05 -5.99 -16.01
C LYS A 124 1.74 -7.17 -16.73
N ASP A 125 2.53 -6.89 -17.77
CA ASP A 125 3.35 -7.88 -18.49
C ASP A 125 4.73 -8.12 -17.84
N GLY A 126 5.06 -7.42 -16.75
CA GLY A 126 6.34 -7.54 -16.06
C GLY A 126 7.47 -6.71 -16.66
N THR A 127 7.19 -5.84 -17.63
CA THR A 127 8.14 -4.83 -18.12
C THR A 127 8.04 -3.54 -17.32
N VAL A 128 9.01 -2.64 -17.46
CA VAL A 128 9.07 -1.37 -16.73
C VAL A 128 9.15 -0.21 -17.72
N VAL A 129 8.42 0.85 -17.42
CA VAL A 129 8.50 2.14 -18.13
C VAL A 129 9.10 3.19 -17.22
N ALA A 130 9.76 4.18 -17.81
CA ALA A 130 10.38 5.29 -17.09
C ALA A 130 10.17 6.61 -17.82
N ALA A 131 10.12 7.71 -17.05
CA ALA A 131 10.05 9.08 -17.55
C ALA A 131 10.89 9.99 -16.65
N GLY A 132 11.40 11.08 -17.20
CA GLY A 132 12.15 12.07 -16.45
C GLY A 132 13.63 12.08 -16.77
N ALA A 133 14.44 12.59 -15.82
CA ALA A 133 15.87 12.70 -15.97
C ALA A 133 16.52 11.34 -16.22
N ASN A 134 17.50 11.30 -17.14
CA ASN A 134 18.27 10.09 -17.47
C ASN A 134 19.78 10.34 -17.62
N ASN A 135 20.28 11.41 -17.03
CA ASN A 135 21.68 11.81 -17.13
C ASN A 135 22.66 10.85 -16.41
N LYS A 136 22.15 9.97 -15.57
CA LYS A 136 22.90 8.90 -14.91
C LYS A 136 22.53 7.49 -15.42
N GLY A 137 21.55 7.38 -16.32
CA GLY A 137 20.99 6.12 -16.79
C GLY A 137 19.88 5.57 -15.87
N GLN A 138 19.27 6.39 -15.01
CA GLN A 138 18.21 5.98 -14.08
C GLN A 138 16.90 5.58 -14.76
N CYS A 139 16.72 5.96 -16.03
CA CYS A 139 15.61 5.53 -16.88
C CYS A 139 15.99 4.40 -17.86
N ASP A 140 17.20 3.82 -17.78
CA ASP A 140 17.65 2.74 -18.68
C ASP A 140 17.07 1.39 -18.26
N VAL A 141 15.73 1.30 -18.19
CA VAL A 141 14.97 0.15 -17.71
C VAL A 141 14.32 -0.67 -18.82
N SER A 142 14.51 -0.30 -20.09
CA SER A 142 13.83 -0.92 -21.26
C SER A 142 14.14 -2.41 -21.44
N LYS A 143 15.23 -2.91 -20.88
CA LYS A 143 15.61 -4.33 -20.91
C LYS A 143 15.06 -5.12 -19.70
N TRP A 144 14.44 -4.47 -18.75
CA TRP A 144 13.90 -5.12 -17.57
C TRP A 144 12.62 -5.86 -17.92
N ASN A 145 12.57 -7.11 -17.57
CA ASN A 145 11.43 -8.01 -17.76
C ASN A 145 11.28 -8.95 -16.56
N ASN A 146 10.14 -9.61 -16.44
CA ASN A 146 9.82 -10.44 -15.30
C ASN A 146 9.96 -9.69 -13.95
N ILE A 147 9.66 -8.39 -13.94
CA ILE A 147 9.72 -7.56 -12.75
C ILE A 147 8.43 -7.72 -11.95
N THR A 148 8.56 -7.71 -10.62
CA THR A 148 7.46 -7.84 -9.68
C THR A 148 7.29 -6.62 -8.76
N LYS A 149 8.35 -5.85 -8.53
CA LYS A 149 8.36 -4.60 -7.73
C LYS A 149 9.38 -3.62 -8.29
N VAL A 150 9.13 -2.34 -8.12
CA VAL A 150 10.05 -1.26 -8.47
C VAL A 150 10.24 -0.30 -7.29
N ALA A 151 11.42 0.32 -7.21
CA ALA A 151 11.74 1.40 -6.29
C ALA A 151 12.66 2.42 -6.99
N ALA A 152 12.50 3.71 -6.67
CA ALA A 152 13.30 4.79 -7.23
C ALA A 152 13.91 5.62 -6.10
N GLY A 153 15.22 5.83 -6.19
CA GLY A 153 15.98 6.65 -5.26
C GLY A 153 16.29 8.05 -5.81
N GLY A 154 17.33 8.69 -5.31
CA GLY A 154 17.73 10.01 -5.80
C GLY A 154 17.96 10.00 -7.32
N GLU A 155 18.97 9.28 -7.79
CA GLU A 155 19.35 9.21 -9.21
C GLU A 155 19.58 7.75 -9.66
N HIS A 156 18.87 6.78 -9.04
CA HIS A 156 18.92 5.37 -9.43
C HIS A 156 17.53 4.71 -9.31
N SER A 157 17.35 3.66 -10.08
CA SER A 157 16.17 2.81 -10.09
C SER A 157 16.54 1.38 -9.72
N VAL A 158 15.64 0.69 -9.02
CA VAL A 158 15.83 -0.69 -8.56
C VAL A 158 14.58 -1.50 -8.89
N ALA A 159 14.76 -2.74 -9.28
CA ALA A 159 13.65 -3.66 -9.50
C ALA A 159 13.90 -5.04 -8.92
N LEU A 160 12.85 -5.65 -8.38
CA LEU A 160 12.83 -7.04 -7.94
C LEU A 160 12.31 -7.92 -9.08
N CYS A 161 13.11 -8.89 -9.48
CA CYS A 161 12.74 -9.89 -10.47
C CYS A 161 11.89 -11.02 -9.88
N ALA A 162 11.11 -11.71 -10.71
CA ALA A 162 10.30 -12.86 -10.30
C ALA A 162 11.13 -14.04 -9.75
N ASP A 163 12.38 -14.16 -10.17
CA ASP A 163 13.35 -15.14 -9.67
C ASP A 163 13.99 -14.73 -8.32
N LYS A 164 13.51 -13.64 -7.70
CA LYS A 164 13.98 -13.11 -6.42
C LYS A 164 15.40 -12.54 -6.44
N THR A 165 15.90 -12.15 -7.61
CA THR A 165 17.10 -11.34 -7.78
C THR A 165 16.73 -9.86 -7.90
N VAL A 166 17.73 -8.98 -7.80
CA VAL A 166 17.55 -7.52 -7.87
C VAL A 166 18.40 -6.97 -9.01
N VAL A 167 17.85 -6.04 -9.75
CA VAL A 167 18.55 -5.27 -10.78
C VAL A 167 18.48 -3.78 -10.47
N ALA A 168 19.49 -3.02 -10.89
CA ALA A 168 19.57 -1.58 -10.69
C ALA A 168 20.07 -0.87 -11.94
N ALA A 169 19.63 0.38 -12.13
CA ALA A 169 20.08 1.29 -13.17
C ALA A 169 20.28 2.69 -12.58
N GLY A 170 21.14 3.49 -13.17
CA GLY A 170 21.36 4.86 -12.75
C GLY A 170 22.71 5.09 -12.08
N ASP A 171 22.74 6.05 -11.15
CA ASP A 171 23.97 6.45 -10.47
C ASP A 171 24.59 5.30 -9.66
N LYS A 172 25.93 5.25 -9.68
CA LYS A 172 26.76 4.21 -9.05
C LYS A 172 27.80 4.78 -8.09
N SER A 173 27.77 6.10 -7.87
CA SER A 173 28.81 6.85 -7.19
C SER A 173 29.10 6.34 -5.78
N TYR A 174 28.09 5.82 -5.10
CA TYR A 174 28.20 5.26 -3.75
C TYR A 174 28.19 3.72 -3.75
N GLY A 175 27.99 3.07 -4.90
CA GLY A 175 27.84 1.61 -5.00
C GLY A 175 26.43 1.12 -4.67
N GLN A 176 25.43 1.97 -4.76
CA GLN A 176 24.00 1.64 -4.58
C GLN A 176 23.47 0.66 -5.62
N ASP A 177 24.20 0.41 -6.69
CA ASP A 177 23.94 -0.60 -7.72
C ASP A 177 24.55 -1.98 -7.42
N LYS A 178 25.29 -2.15 -6.31
CA LYS A 178 25.93 -3.42 -5.94
C LYS A 178 24.93 -4.42 -5.35
N VAL A 179 23.89 -4.73 -6.09
CA VAL A 179 22.76 -5.59 -5.67
C VAL A 179 22.78 -6.99 -6.31
N SER A 180 23.67 -7.26 -7.26
CA SER A 180 23.68 -8.49 -8.08
C SER A 180 23.92 -9.79 -7.30
N ALA A 181 24.54 -9.69 -6.12
CA ALA A 181 24.80 -10.84 -5.25
C ALA A 181 23.57 -11.22 -4.41
N TRP A 182 22.56 -10.35 -4.30
CA TRP A 182 21.40 -10.56 -3.47
C TRP A 182 20.45 -11.61 -4.09
N LYS A 183 19.98 -12.55 -3.27
CA LYS A 183 19.12 -13.66 -3.66
C LYS A 183 17.98 -13.82 -2.67
N ASN A 184 16.92 -14.53 -3.09
CA ASN A 184 15.75 -14.78 -2.26
C ASN A 184 15.07 -13.50 -1.75
N ILE A 185 15.21 -12.39 -2.47
CA ILE A 185 14.68 -11.09 -2.07
C ILE A 185 13.15 -11.08 -2.23
N VAL A 186 12.48 -10.48 -1.27
CA VAL A 186 11.01 -10.35 -1.22
C VAL A 186 10.55 -8.89 -1.20
N ASP A 187 11.42 -7.97 -0.75
CA ASP A 187 11.13 -6.54 -0.77
C ASP A 187 12.37 -5.71 -1.09
N ILE A 188 12.15 -4.51 -1.66
CA ILE A 188 13.19 -3.55 -2.04
C ILE A 188 12.78 -2.13 -1.67
N ALA A 189 13.74 -1.30 -1.34
CA ALA A 189 13.58 0.14 -1.20
C ALA A 189 14.81 0.87 -1.73
N ALA A 190 14.64 2.11 -2.16
CA ALA A 190 15.73 2.96 -2.64
C ALA A 190 15.63 4.32 -1.96
N GLY A 191 16.69 4.71 -1.26
CA GLY A 191 16.86 6.02 -0.64
C GLY A 191 17.58 6.99 -1.59
N TYR A 192 18.06 8.10 -1.08
CA TYR A 192 18.73 9.08 -1.92
C TYR A 192 19.98 8.50 -2.59
N GLY A 193 20.87 7.84 -1.83
CA GLY A 193 22.12 7.27 -2.32
C GLY A 193 22.38 5.82 -1.90
N HIS A 194 21.35 5.09 -1.43
CA HIS A 194 21.47 3.71 -1.00
C HIS A 194 20.28 2.87 -1.42
N THR A 195 20.49 1.57 -1.53
CA THR A 195 19.48 0.57 -1.87
C THR A 195 19.37 -0.42 -0.73
N VAL A 196 18.13 -0.82 -0.40
CA VAL A 196 17.83 -1.79 0.65
C VAL A 196 17.04 -2.95 0.07
N ALA A 197 17.28 -4.15 0.57
CA ALA A 197 16.51 -5.34 0.22
C ALA A 197 16.23 -6.18 1.45
N VAL A 198 15.09 -6.88 1.43
CA VAL A 198 14.67 -7.83 2.46
C VAL A 198 14.66 -9.24 1.87
N GLU A 199 15.34 -10.17 2.50
CA GLU A 199 15.34 -11.59 2.16
C GLU A 199 14.14 -12.30 2.77
N ASN A 200 13.72 -13.40 2.18
CA ASN A 200 12.59 -14.20 2.65
C ASN A 200 12.76 -14.79 4.07
N THR A 201 13.99 -14.81 4.59
CA THR A 201 14.31 -15.18 5.99
C THR A 201 14.07 -14.04 6.99
N GLY A 202 13.78 -12.83 6.49
CA GLY A 202 13.65 -11.62 7.30
C GLY A 202 14.98 -10.91 7.59
N ARG A 203 16.07 -11.31 6.92
CA ARG A 203 17.33 -10.57 6.92
C ARG A 203 17.24 -9.38 5.95
N ALA A 204 17.86 -8.26 6.31
CA ALA A 204 17.96 -7.09 5.44
C ALA A 204 19.40 -6.89 4.93
N TYR A 205 19.50 -6.33 3.74
CA TYR A 205 20.77 -5.96 3.08
C TYR A 205 20.69 -4.50 2.65
N ALA A 206 21.81 -3.81 2.69
CA ALA A 206 21.93 -2.47 2.12
C ALA A 206 23.24 -2.32 1.31
N ALA A 207 23.21 -1.44 0.31
CA ALA A 207 24.37 -1.06 -0.48
C ALA A 207 24.25 0.42 -0.86
N GLY A 208 25.35 1.14 -0.85
CA GLY A 208 25.40 2.55 -1.24
C GLY A 208 26.04 3.44 -0.20
N ASP A 209 25.56 4.67 -0.14
CA ASP A 209 26.00 5.66 0.82
C ASP A 209 25.73 5.19 2.27
N ASN A 210 26.79 5.26 3.09
CA ASN A 210 26.74 4.92 4.51
C ASN A 210 27.33 6.03 5.40
N SER A 211 27.33 7.27 4.90
CA SER A 211 27.95 8.40 5.60
C SER A 211 27.29 8.70 6.95
N TYR A 212 26.05 8.27 7.16
CA TYR A 212 25.30 8.41 8.38
C TYR A 212 24.98 7.09 9.07
N GLY A 213 25.48 5.94 8.58
CA GLY A 213 25.16 4.62 9.10
C GLY A 213 23.83 4.06 8.55
N GLN A 214 23.29 4.61 7.45
CA GLN A 214 22.04 4.14 6.83
C GLN A 214 22.12 2.73 6.24
N CYS A 215 23.32 2.18 6.06
CA CYS A 215 23.54 0.79 5.67
C CYS A 215 23.91 -0.13 6.84
N ASP A 216 23.98 0.37 8.09
CA ASP A 216 24.35 -0.42 9.28
C ASP A 216 23.16 -1.22 9.80
N ILE A 217 22.66 -2.16 9.00
CA ILE A 217 21.47 -2.96 9.24
C ILE A 217 21.72 -4.46 9.35
N ASP A 218 22.98 -4.90 9.39
CA ASP A 218 23.38 -6.31 9.39
C ASP A 218 22.80 -7.16 10.53
N GLY A 219 22.45 -6.54 11.66
CA GLY A 219 21.84 -7.22 12.81
C GLY A 219 20.31 -7.35 12.74
N TRP A 220 19.66 -6.83 11.71
CA TRP A 220 18.21 -6.85 11.61
C TRP A 220 17.69 -8.25 11.27
N SER A 221 16.62 -8.65 11.95
CA SER A 221 15.94 -9.93 11.74
C SER A 221 14.43 -9.80 11.86
N GLY A 222 13.71 -10.72 11.22
CA GLY A 222 12.25 -10.70 11.19
C GLY A 222 11.66 -9.55 10.36
N ILE A 223 12.46 -8.92 9.51
CA ILE A 223 12.01 -7.84 8.64
C ILE A 223 11.11 -8.40 7.54
N VAL A 224 9.99 -7.75 7.30
CA VAL A 224 9.01 -8.11 6.24
C VAL A 224 8.92 -7.05 5.16
N SER A 225 9.24 -5.79 5.46
CA SER A 225 9.26 -4.70 4.50
C SER A 225 10.25 -3.62 4.94
N ALA A 226 10.79 -2.88 3.98
CA ALA A 226 11.72 -1.79 4.23
C ALA A 226 11.31 -0.50 3.51
N ALA A 227 11.68 0.62 4.12
CA ALA A 227 11.66 1.94 3.50
C ALA A 227 13.03 2.60 3.64
N ALA A 228 13.37 3.45 2.67
CA ALA A 228 14.63 4.16 2.65
C ALA A 228 14.36 5.65 2.41
N GLY A 229 14.77 6.47 3.34
CA GLY A 229 14.72 7.92 3.25
C GLY A 229 15.97 8.51 2.59
N SER A 230 16.20 9.79 2.78
CA SER A 230 17.40 10.42 2.18
C SER A 230 18.69 9.88 2.79
N ALA A 231 18.77 9.72 4.11
CA ALA A 231 19.95 9.30 4.83
C ALA A 231 19.65 8.34 6.00
N HIS A 232 18.53 7.63 5.96
CA HIS A 232 18.17 6.62 6.95
C HIS A 232 17.39 5.47 6.32
N THR A 233 17.39 4.33 6.96
CA THR A 233 16.71 3.11 6.57
C THR A 233 15.75 2.70 7.67
N VAL A 234 14.58 2.23 7.31
CA VAL A 234 13.51 1.77 8.22
C VAL A 234 13.14 0.34 7.88
N GLY A 235 13.06 -0.53 8.87
CA GLY A 235 12.62 -1.91 8.74
C GLY A 235 11.35 -2.18 9.54
N LEU A 236 10.32 -2.67 8.88
CA LEU A 236 9.11 -3.18 9.52
C LEU A 236 9.29 -4.65 9.84
N LYS A 237 9.12 -5.02 11.10
CA LYS A 237 9.16 -6.42 11.54
C LYS A 237 7.81 -7.11 11.44
N ILE A 238 7.84 -8.43 11.38
CA ILE A 238 6.64 -9.28 11.28
C ILE A 238 5.69 -9.11 12.49
N ASP A 239 6.22 -8.79 13.66
CA ASP A 239 5.46 -8.52 14.88
C ASP A 239 4.83 -7.11 14.93
N GLY A 240 5.06 -6.28 13.91
CA GLY A 240 4.53 -4.92 13.82
C GLY A 240 5.38 -3.87 14.57
N THR A 241 6.55 -4.25 15.10
CA THR A 241 7.54 -3.29 15.59
C THR A 241 8.40 -2.76 14.45
N VAL A 242 9.08 -1.63 14.67
CA VAL A 242 9.87 -0.92 13.66
C VAL A 242 11.29 -0.70 14.17
N VAL A 243 12.25 -0.83 13.28
CA VAL A 243 13.66 -0.50 13.54
C VAL A 243 14.14 0.52 12.51
N ALA A 244 15.09 1.35 12.88
CA ALA A 244 15.68 2.32 11.96
C ALA A 244 17.20 2.46 12.20
N ALA A 245 17.94 2.84 11.15
CA ALA A 245 19.37 3.13 11.18
C ALA A 245 19.70 4.28 10.25
N GLY A 246 20.71 5.04 10.57
CA GLY A 246 21.18 6.17 9.77
C GLY A 246 21.08 7.49 10.51
N ASN A 247 20.91 8.58 9.74
CA ASN A 247 20.75 9.90 10.30
C ASN A 247 19.54 9.97 11.26
N ASN A 248 19.73 10.60 12.40
CA ASN A 248 18.69 10.81 13.41
C ASN A 248 18.71 12.25 13.96
N THR A 249 19.19 13.19 13.15
CA THR A 249 19.36 14.60 13.56
C THR A 249 18.01 15.26 13.90
N HIS A 250 16.95 14.82 13.25
CA HIS A 250 15.58 15.32 13.49
C HIS A 250 14.73 14.34 14.31
N GLY A 251 15.27 13.18 14.71
CA GLY A 251 14.51 12.12 15.36
C GLY A 251 13.82 11.15 14.38
N GLU A 252 14.25 11.13 13.12
CA GLU A 252 13.68 10.28 12.07
C GLU A 252 13.86 8.78 12.31
N CYS A 253 14.79 8.38 13.17
CA CYS A 253 14.99 7.00 13.61
C CYS A 253 14.34 6.69 14.98
N SER A 254 13.61 7.62 15.61
CA SER A 254 12.99 7.45 16.93
C SER A 254 11.66 6.68 16.80
N VAL A 255 11.74 5.41 16.44
CA VAL A 255 10.60 4.52 16.11
C VAL A 255 10.48 3.31 17.05
N GLU A 256 11.32 3.21 18.07
CA GLU A 256 11.45 2.07 18.99
C GLU A 256 10.18 1.74 19.79
N ASN A 257 9.31 2.73 20.00
CA ASN A 257 8.03 2.57 20.71
C ASN A 257 6.84 2.26 19.77
N TRP A 258 7.08 2.11 18.46
CA TRP A 258 6.02 1.83 17.51
C TRP A 258 5.63 0.36 17.54
N SER A 259 4.33 0.09 17.57
CA SER A 259 3.74 -1.25 17.55
C SER A 259 2.51 -1.28 16.64
N ASP A 260 2.06 -2.47 16.31
CA ASP A 260 0.92 -2.70 15.39
C ASP A 260 1.08 -2.06 14.02
N VAL A 261 2.30 -1.71 13.62
CA VAL A 261 2.60 -1.10 12.33
C VAL A 261 2.44 -2.15 11.23
N VAL A 262 1.81 -1.76 10.13
CA VAL A 262 1.59 -2.61 8.95
C VAL A 262 2.24 -2.06 7.69
N GLN A 263 2.60 -0.78 7.68
CA GLN A 263 3.31 -0.14 6.58
C GLN A 263 4.24 0.96 7.11
N VAL A 264 5.39 1.13 6.48
CA VAL A 264 6.34 2.21 6.75
C VAL A 264 6.73 2.92 5.47
N CYS A 265 6.99 4.22 5.57
CA CYS A 265 7.62 5.01 4.51
C CYS A 265 8.57 6.03 5.12
N ALA A 266 9.53 6.52 4.33
CA ALA A 266 10.59 7.40 4.81
C ALA A 266 10.90 8.49 3.79
N GLY A 267 11.05 9.73 4.26
CA GLY A 267 11.38 10.88 3.44
C GLY A 267 12.74 11.50 3.80
N ASN A 268 12.86 12.79 3.60
CA ASN A 268 14.05 13.53 4.00
C ASN A 268 13.91 14.02 5.45
N GLY A 269 14.52 13.29 6.38
CA GLY A 269 14.52 13.60 7.81
C GLY A 269 13.22 13.22 8.54
N PHE A 270 12.38 12.38 7.98
CA PHE A 270 11.21 11.84 8.68
C PHE A 270 10.91 10.39 8.30
N THR A 271 10.22 9.71 9.21
CA THR A 271 9.63 8.37 9.03
C THR A 271 8.13 8.45 9.31
N ALA A 272 7.31 7.78 8.51
CA ALA A 272 5.90 7.59 8.80
C ALA A 272 5.55 6.10 8.86
N GLY A 273 4.66 5.73 9.77
CA GLY A 273 4.14 4.38 9.96
C GLY A 273 2.62 4.38 9.97
N LEU A 274 2.00 3.41 9.32
CA LEU A 274 0.56 3.17 9.40
C LEU A 274 0.31 1.97 10.30
N THR A 275 -0.50 2.15 11.33
CA THR A 275 -0.94 1.06 12.20
C THR A 275 -2.13 0.31 11.60
N TYR A 276 -2.37 -0.91 12.07
CA TYR A 276 -3.47 -1.71 11.56
C TYR A 276 -4.84 -1.07 11.82
N ASP A 277 -5.02 -0.35 12.93
CA ASP A 277 -6.24 0.41 13.24
C ASP A 277 -6.38 1.73 12.44
N GLY A 278 -5.42 2.03 11.57
CA GLY A 278 -5.48 3.14 10.62
C GLY A 278 -4.88 4.45 11.13
N LYS A 279 -4.17 4.45 12.26
CA LYS A 279 -3.45 5.63 12.75
C LYS A 279 -2.14 5.81 12.00
N ILE A 280 -1.76 7.05 11.77
CA ILE A 280 -0.46 7.41 11.20
C ILE A 280 0.45 7.91 12.31
N LEU A 281 1.60 7.27 12.43
CA LEU A 281 2.70 7.64 13.34
C LEU A 281 3.74 8.42 12.54
N ILE A 282 4.30 9.47 13.12
CA ILE A 282 5.34 10.30 12.48
C ILE A 282 6.50 10.44 13.46
N ALA A 283 7.74 10.27 12.97
CA ALA A 283 8.97 10.58 13.66
C ALA A 283 9.85 11.46 12.76
N GLY A 284 10.57 12.42 13.32
CA GLY A 284 11.48 13.29 12.60
C GLY A 284 10.97 14.69 12.34
N ASP A 285 11.42 15.30 11.24
CA ASP A 285 11.10 16.68 10.88
C ASP A 285 9.63 16.83 10.46
N THR A 286 8.92 17.67 11.18
CA THR A 286 7.51 17.97 10.96
C THR A 286 7.27 19.44 10.57
N SER A 287 8.33 20.20 10.36
CA SER A 287 8.29 21.65 10.12
C SER A 287 7.46 22.06 8.90
N ARG A 288 7.27 21.13 7.93
CA ARG A 288 6.51 21.36 6.70
C ARG A 288 5.04 20.94 6.79
N GLY A 289 4.53 20.61 7.97
CA GLY A 289 3.12 20.22 8.18
C GLY A 289 2.83 18.74 7.87
N ILE A 290 3.83 17.88 7.85
CA ILE A 290 3.67 16.41 7.67
C ILE A 290 2.79 15.81 8.77
N ASN A 291 2.82 16.35 10.00
CA ASN A 291 1.99 15.92 11.13
C ASN A 291 0.48 15.98 10.86
N ASP A 292 0.03 16.79 9.90
CA ASP A 292 -1.38 16.84 9.56
C ASP A 292 -1.89 15.53 8.94
N ALA A 293 -1.00 14.70 8.40
CA ALA A 293 -1.32 13.36 7.95
C ALA A 293 -1.91 12.47 9.08
N ALA A 294 -1.45 12.65 10.32
CA ALA A 294 -1.95 11.91 11.48
C ALA A 294 -3.42 12.20 11.85
N LYS A 295 -4.03 13.23 11.24
CA LYS A 295 -5.45 13.57 11.40
C LYS A 295 -6.35 12.89 10.38
N SER A 296 -5.79 12.09 9.47
CA SER A 296 -6.55 11.40 8.41
C SER A 296 -7.32 10.22 8.98
N ASP A 297 -8.55 10.04 8.47
CA ASP A 297 -9.43 8.93 8.81
C ASP A 297 -9.53 7.92 7.67
N ASN A 298 -9.97 6.69 7.99
CA ASN A 298 -10.21 5.63 7.03
C ASN A 298 -9.01 5.34 6.11
N VAL A 299 -7.80 5.49 6.64
CA VAL A 299 -6.56 5.32 5.88
C VAL A 299 -6.42 3.88 5.41
N LEU A 300 -6.22 3.67 4.12
CA LEU A 300 -5.94 2.36 3.54
C LEU A 300 -4.43 2.12 3.45
N PHE A 301 -3.69 3.06 2.87
CA PHE A 301 -2.23 3.00 2.80
C PHE A 301 -1.60 4.39 2.85
N ILE A 302 -0.29 4.42 3.12
CA ILE A 302 0.54 5.62 3.12
C ILE A 302 1.75 5.43 2.21
N SER A 303 2.30 6.52 1.73
CA SER A 303 3.61 6.58 1.07
C SER A 303 4.25 7.94 1.30
N SER A 304 5.49 8.11 0.89
CA SER A 304 6.20 9.37 1.07
C SER A 304 6.93 9.81 -0.19
N GLY A 305 7.10 11.10 -0.32
CA GLY A 305 8.16 11.71 -1.09
C GLY A 305 9.28 12.19 -0.17
N ALA A 306 10.20 13.00 -0.71
CA ALA A 306 11.26 13.58 0.10
C ALA A 306 10.69 14.50 1.20
N TYR A 307 9.65 15.26 0.92
CA TYR A 307 9.14 16.32 1.82
C TYR A 307 7.64 16.24 2.09
N ASN A 308 6.97 15.19 1.67
CA ASN A 308 5.53 15.01 1.87
C ASN A 308 5.16 13.55 2.18
N VAL A 309 4.00 13.37 2.81
CA VAL A 309 3.34 12.08 3.02
C VAL A 309 2.05 12.08 2.19
N LEU A 310 1.85 11.02 1.41
CA LEU A 310 0.61 10.77 0.70
C LEU A 310 -0.20 9.74 1.50
N VAL A 311 -1.46 10.06 1.72
CA VAL A 311 -2.42 9.24 2.46
C VAL A 311 -3.57 8.90 1.53
N THR A 312 -3.82 7.63 1.31
CA THR A 312 -4.96 7.17 0.50
C THR A 312 -5.99 6.49 1.40
N ASP A 313 -7.24 6.91 1.28
CA ASP A 313 -8.35 6.35 2.04
C ASP A 313 -8.93 5.07 1.38
N ILE A 314 -9.85 4.41 2.09
CA ILE A 314 -10.53 3.19 1.62
C ILE A 314 -11.36 3.37 0.34
N ASN A 315 -11.63 4.61 -0.08
CA ASN A 315 -12.34 4.95 -1.31
C ASN A 315 -11.39 5.27 -2.48
N GLY A 316 -10.07 5.24 -2.24
CA GLY A 316 -9.06 5.58 -3.23
C GLY A 316 -8.88 7.09 -3.45
N HIS A 317 -9.29 7.93 -2.50
CA HIS A 317 -8.94 9.34 -2.49
C HIS A 317 -7.56 9.51 -1.86
N THR A 318 -6.70 10.26 -2.52
CA THR A 318 -5.34 10.51 -2.03
C THR A 318 -5.19 11.99 -1.67
N LYS A 319 -4.68 12.24 -0.47
CA LYS A 319 -4.30 13.57 -0.01
C LYS A 319 -2.83 13.58 0.39
N ALA A 320 -2.11 14.61 -0.03
CA ALA A 320 -0.70 14.79 0.32
C ALA A 320 -0.55 15.89 1.37
N TYR A 321 0.36 15.67 2.33
CA TYR A 321 0.65 16.57 3.44
C TYR A 321 2.15 16.83 3.50
N GLY A 322 2.55 18.08 3.66
CA GLY A 322 3.96 18.44 3.77
C GLY A 322 4.39 19.50 2.76
N GLY A 323 5.65 19.43 2.32
CA GLY A 323 6.22 20.36 1.35
C GLY A 323 5.47 20.36 0.02
N ASN A 324 5.14 21.53 -0.49
CA ASN A 324 4.36 21.74 -1.72
C ASN A 324 4.96 22.85 -2.61
N ASP A 325 6.24 23.08 -2.51
CA ASP A 325 6.94 24.16 -3.23
C ASP A 325 6.87 24.00 -4.75
N SER A 326 6.69 22.78 -5.24
CA SER A 326 6.52 22.43 -6.65
C SER A 326 5.09 21.99 -7.02
N ASN A 327 4.09 22.18 -6.15
CA ASN A 327 2.72 21.70 -6.30
C ASN A 327 2.59 20.16 -6.24
N GLN A 328 3.54 19.46 -5.62
CA GLN A 328 3.53 18.00 -5.50
C GLN A 328 2.42 17.45 -4.59
N CYS A 329 1.76 18.29 -3.79
CA CYS A 329 0.60 17.93 -2.98
C CYS A 329 -0.76 18.15 -3.66
N MET A 330 -0.80 18.53 -4.94
CA MET A 330 -2.05 18.76 -5.69
C MET A 330 -2.65 17.42 -6.17
N THR A 331 -3.23 16.65 -5.24
CA THR A 331 -3.74 15.31 -5.51
C THR A 331 -5.27 15.20 -5.54
N ASP A 332 -6.00 16.30 -5.33
CA ASP A 332 -7.46 16.33 -5.17
C ASP A 332 -8.24 15.81 -6.40
N LEU A 333 -7.63 15.86 -7.58
CA LEU A 333 -8.24 15.37 -8.83
C LEU A 333 -7.99 13.88 -9.10
N TRP A 334 -7.16 13.23 -8.29
CA TRP A 334 -6.86 11.82 -8.45
C TRP A 334 -8.05 10.97 -8.00
N LYS A 335 -8.35 9.90 -8.75
CA LYS A 335 -9.52 9.05 -8.49
C LYS A 335 -9.14 7.57 -8.50
N ASN A 336 -9.80 6.79 -7.65
CA ASN A 336 -9.66 5.35 -7.59
C ASN A 336 -8.20 4.90 -7.42
N ILE A 337 -7.43 5.64 -6.64
CA ILE A 337 -6.00 5.40 -6.44
C ILE A 337 -5.79 4.11 -5.66
N VAL A 338 -4.90 3.28 -6.17
CA VAL A 338 -4.48 2.00 -5.59
C VAL A 338 -3.04 2.00 -5.14
N ALA A 339 -2.21 2.85 -5.74
CA ALA A 339 -0.83 3.09 -5.32
C ALA A 339 -0.51 4.56 -5.49
N ALA A 340 0.26 5.13 -4.57
CA ALA A 340 0.77 6.49 -4.67
C ALA A 340 2.21 6.52 -4.17
N ASN A 341 3.04 7.37 -4.76
CA ASN A 341 4.41 7.59 -4.35
C ASN A 341 4.82 9.03 -4.59
N GLY A 342 5.68 9.55 -3.71
CA GLY A 342 6.29 10.86 -3.87
C GLY A 342 7.76 10.77 -4.25
N GLY A 343 8.20 11.70 -5.10
CA GLY A 343 9.59 11.98 -5.38
C GLY A 343 10.09 13.18 -4.57
N GLU A 344 11.13 13.87 -5.08
CA GLU A 344 11.61 15.09 -4.42
C GLU A 344 10.68 16.27 -4.70
N THR A 345 10.26 16.46 -5.94
CA THR A 345 9.45 17.62 -6.39
C THR A 345 8.12 17.23 -7.01
N HIS A 346 7.81 15.93 -7.14
CA HIS A 346 6.60 15.45 -7.78
C HIS A 346 6.00 14.27 -7.00
N SER A 347 4.73 14.01 -7.25
CA SER A 347 4.00 12.84 -6.73
C SER A 347 3.29 12.14 -7.88
N ILE A 348 3.11 10.84 -7.76
CA ILE A 348 2.40 10.01 -8.72
C ILE A 348 1.33 9.17 -8.02
N GLY A 349 0.24 8.90 -8.72
CA GLY A 349 -0.83 8.01 -8.30
C GLY A 349 -1.19 7.06 -9.43
N VAL A 350 -1.34 5.77 -9.12
CA VAL A 350 -1.84 4.75 -10.06
C VAL A 350 -3.26 4.41 -9.69
N SER A 351 -4.18 4.50 -10.65
CA SER A 351 -5.57 4.12 -10.43
C SER A 351 -5.81 2.63 -10.72
N SER A 352 -6.96 2.12 -10.29
CA SER A 352 -7.35 0.72 -10.44
C SER A 352 -7.45 0.24 -11.90
N ASP A 353 -7.68 1.16 -12.85
CA ASP A 353 -7.69 0.86 -14.29
C ASP A 353 -6.29 0.88 -14.93
N GLY A 354 -5.27 1.31 -14.19
CA GLY A 354 -3.89 1.43 -14.64
C GLY A 354 -3.52 2.79 -15.21
N THR A 355 -4.40 3.79 -15.09
CA THR A 355 -4.08 5.19 -15.38
C THR A 355 -3.10 5.74 -14.35
N VAL A 356 -2.13 6.54 -14.78
CA VAL A 356 -1.15 7.17 -13.89
C VAL A 356 -1.37 8.67 -13.86
N PHE A 357 -1.54 9.20 -12.66
CA PHE A 357 -1.62 10.63 -12.38
C PHE A 357 -0.27 11.16 -11.92
N GLY A 358 0.05 12.39 -12.23
CA GLY A 358 1.21 13.10 -11.76
C GLY A 358 0.87 14.50 -11.26
N SER A 359 1.54 14.96 -10.21
CA SER A 359 1.45 16.32 -9.67
C SER A 359 2.83 16.83 -9.30
N GLY A 360 3.09 18.10 -9.51
CA GLY A 360 4.35 18.73 -9.11
C GLY A 360 5.26 19.08 -10.27
N GLY A 361 6.57 19.13 -9.99
CA GLY A 361 7.60 19.49 -10.95
C GLY A 361 7.66 18.56 -12.15
N ASN A 362 7.90 19.12 -13.33
CA ASN A 362 8.01 18.39 -14.61
C ASN A 362 9.13 18.90 -15.51
N GLU A 363 10.12 19.58 -14.94
CA GLU A 363 11.21 20.19 -15.69
C GLU A 363 12.07 19.17 -16.45
N SER A 364 12.09 17.93 -15.94
CA SER A 364 12.79 16.79 -16.57
C SER A 364 11.83 15.85 -17.32
N GLY A 365 10.52 16.15 -17.38
CA GLY A 365 9.53 15.25 -17.95
C GLY A 365 9.10 14.11 -17.03
N GLN A 366 9.37 14.20 -15.72
CA GLN A 366 9.12 13.12 -14.73
C GLN A 366 7.64 12.81 -14.48
N ILE A 367 6.71 13.69 -14.87
CA ILE A 367 5.27 13.44 -14.88
C ILE A 367 4.67 13.52 -16.30
N SER A 368 5.47 13.34 -17.35
CA SER A 368 5.01 13.15 -18.73
C SER A 368 4.58 11.69 -18.92
N LEU A 369 3.41 11.33 -18.39
CA LEU A 369 2.93 9.94 -18.21
C LEU A 369 1.75 9.58 -19.13
N SER A 370 1.36 10.45 -20.06
CA SER A 370 0.16 10.31 -20.91
C SER A 370 0.13 9.01 -21.74
N ASP A 371 1.30 8.52 -22.12
CA ASP A 371 1.44 7.31 -22.94
C ASP A 371 1.53 6.01 -22.12
N TRP A 372 1.53 6.15 -20.80
CA TRP A 372 1.61 4.98 -19.94
C TRP A 372 0.27 4.29 -19.85
N ASN A 373 0.27 3.03 -20.21
CA ASN A 373 -0.90 2.17 -20.16
C ASN A 373 -0.51 0.81 -19.55
N ASN A 374 -1.51 0.07 -19.12
CA ASN A 374 -1.31 -1.28 -18.59
C ASN A 374 -0.46 -1.32 -17.31
N ILE A 375 -0.43 -0.22 -16.56
CA ILE A 375 0.32 -0.15 -15.30
C ILE A 375 -0.40 -0.99 -14.25
N GLY A 376 0.35 -1.82 -13.52
CA GLY A 376 -0.19 -2.69 -12.49
C GLY A 376 0.64 -3.95 -12.24
N LEU A 377 0.15 -4.76 -11.31
CA LEU A 377 0.84 -5.99 -10.89
C LEU A 377 0.77 -7.09 -11.96
N PRO A 378 1.88 -7.74 -12.31
CA PRO A 378 1.90 -8.96 -13.08
C PRO A 378 1.15 -10.11 -12.38
N SER A 379 0.75 -11.12 -13.16
CA SER A 379 0.09 -12.31 -12.61
C SER A 379 1.04 -13.07 -11.68
N GLY A 380 0.53 -13.57 -10.55
CA GLY A 380 1.30 -14.35 -9.59
C GLY A 380 2.16 -13.54 -8.62
N THR A 381 2.12 -12.19 -8.68
CA THR A 381 2.92 -11.34 -7.77
C THR A 381 2.41 -11.38 -6.33
N VAL A 382 1.09 -11.46 -6.13
CA VAL A 382 0.48 -11.49 -4.79
C VAL A 382 0.13 -12.92 -4.42
N THR A 383 0.56 -13.35 -3.24
CA THR A 383 0.19 -14.64 -2.64
C THR A 383 -0.87 -14.41 -1.56
N ILE A 384 -2.03 -15.03 -1.72
CA ILE A 384 -3.14 -14.95 -0.77
C ILE A 384 -3.23 -16.27 0.00
N ARG A 385 -3.13 -16.21 1.32
CA ARG A 385 -3.32 -17.33 2.23
C ARG A 385 -4.79 -17.66 2.37
N LYS A 386 -5.13 -18.96 2.37
CA LYS A 386 -6.53 -19.41 2.29
C LYS A 386 -7.27 -19.37 3.62
N GLY A 387 -6.59 -19.20 4.73
CA GLY A 387 -7.13 -19.37 6.08
C GLY A 387 -7.45 -20.83 6.40
N GLU A 388 -6.95 -21.33 7.50
CA GLU A 388 -7.33 -22.64 8.05
C GLU A 388 -8.61 -22.52 8.89
#